data_dfe200b554c9b9fe61d81e1f9437989b
#
_entry.id   dfe200b554c9b9fe61d81e1f9437989b
#
_cell.length_a   1.000
_cell.length_b   1.000
_cell.length_c   1.000
_cell.angle_alpha   90.00
_cell.angle_beta   90.00
_cell.angle_gamma   90.00
#
_symmetry.space_group_name_H-M   'P 1'
#
loop_
_entity.id
_entity.type
_entity.pdbx_description
1 polymer ?
#
loop_
_entity_poly.entity_id
_entity_poly.type
_entity_poly.pdbx_seq_one_letter_code
_entity_poly.pdbx_strand_id
1 'polypeptide(L)'
;SILDSVSEELTDLQRILGRGDRSKLAGYLESVRDIERRIQIAETQSDRELPEVVQPAGIPASFEEYANLMFDLMLVAYQADLTRVCTFLFGREKNVRTYPEIGVAEPHHPVSHHRQRPEQLEKLAKINTFHMQIFGRFLEKLGSTSDGDGSLLDQSALIYGAGMGHSNAHDPLDLPIVLAGGGG
;
A
#
# COMPACT_ATOMS: atom_id res chain seq x y z
N SER A 1 33.89 5.16 -12.94
CA SER A 1 33.44 4.64 -11.61
C SER A 1 33.92 3.20 -11.43
N ILE A 2 33.90 2.67 -10.22
CA ILE A 2 34.21 1.25 -9.95
C ILE A 2 33.25 0.33 -10.73
N LEU A 3 32.03 0.78 -10.92
CA LEU A 3 30.99 0.05 -11.66
C LEU A 3 31.21 0.04 -13.17
N ASP A 4 31.84 1.09 -13.75
CA ASP A 4 32.19 1.09 -15.15
C ASP A 4 33.28 0.05 -15.44
N SER A 5 34.30 -0.04 -14.58
CA SER A 5 35.36 -1.06 -14.67
C SER A 5 34.78 -2.49 -14.54
N VAL A 6 33.90 -2.71 -13.59
CA VAL A 6 33.21 -4.01 -13.40
C VAL A 6 32.32 -4.34 -14.61
N SER A 7 31.65 -3.34 -15.22
CA SER A 7 30.82 -3.54 -16.40
C SER A 7 31.60 -3.94 -17.64
N GLU A 8 32.84 -3.42 -17.84
CA GLU A 8 33.70 -3.84 -18.93
C GLU A 8 34.19 -5.30 -18.80
N GLU A 9 34.65 -5.68 -17.60
CA GLU A 9 35.08 -7.06 -17.33
C GLU A 9 33.92 -8.06 -17.50
N LEU A 10 32.69 -7.67 -17.08
CA LEU A 10 31.51 -8.50 -17.23
C LEU A 10 31.03 -8.64 -18.67
N THR A 11 31.27 -7.61 -19.51
CA THR A 11 30.99 -7.66 -20.96
C THR A 11 31.89 -8.69 -21.64
N ASP A 12 33.16 -8.74 -21.27
CA ASP A 12 34.10 -9.73 -21.80
C ASP A 12 33.77 -11.14 -21.31
N LEU A 13 33.39 -11.29 -20.07
CA LEU A 13 32.90 -12.55 -19.50
C LEU A 13 31.66 -13.08 -20.25
N GLN A 14 30.70 -12.22 -20.60
CA GLN A 14 29.50 -12.59 -21.36
C GLN A 14 29.81 -13.24 -22.71
N ARG A 15 30.95 -12.89 -23.35
CA ARG A 15 31.35 -13.45 -24.66
C ARG A 15 31.75 -14.92 -24.58
N ILE A 16 32.31 -15.36 -23.45
CA ILE A 16 32.78 -16.73 -23.21
C ILE A 16 31.81 -17.65 -22.52
N LEU A 17 30.74 -17.09 -21.95
CA LEU A 17 29.74 -17.88 -21.21
C LEU A 17 28.71 -18.56 -22.12
N GLY A 18 28.19 -19.70 -21.68
CA GLY A 18 27.05 -20.39 -22.30
C GLY A 18 25.72 -19.62 -22.12
N ARG A 19 24.68 -20.00 -22.89
CA ARG A 19 23.37 -19.29 -22.89
C ARG A 19 22.75 -19.16 -21.51
N GLY A 20 22.77 -20.22 -20.69
CA GLY A 20 22.17 -20.24 -19.35
C GLY A 20 22.89 -19.28 -18.39
N ASP A 21 24.21 -19.26 -18.44
CA ASP A 21 25.00 -18.42 -17.55
C ASP A 21 25.00 -16.95 -17.99
N ARG A 22 24.87 -16.66 -19.30
CA ARG A 22 24.62 -15.30 -19.79
C ARG A 22 23.31 -14.73 -19.26
N SER A 23 22.25 -15.53 -19.21
CA SER A 23 20.96 -15.07 -18.67
C SER A 23 21.06 -14.74 -17.18
N LYS A 24 21.75 -15.58 -16.39
CA LYS A 24 21.98 -15.30 -14.96
C LYS A 24 22.82 -14.04 -14.75
N LEU A 25 23.89 -13.90 -15.53
CA LEU A 25 24.74 -12.72 -15.45
C LEU A 25 24.02 -11.45 -15.88
N ALA A 26 23.15 -11.50 -16.89
CA ALA A 26 22.31 -10.37 -17.30
C ALA A 26 21.33 -9.96 -16.17
N GLY A 27 20.67 -10.91 -15.51
CA GLY A 27 19.82 -10.64 -14.35
C GLY A 27 20.59 -10.05 -13.16
N TYR A 28 21.82 -10.52 -12.92
CA TYR A 28 22.68 -9.92 -11.90
C TYR A 28 23.03 -8.46 -12.20
N LEU A 29 23.42 -8.16 -13.46
CA LEU A 29 23.74 -6.81 -13.90
C LEU A 29 22.55 -5.87 -13.83
N GLU A 30 21.36 -6.35 -14.15
CA GLU A 30 20.12 -5.59 -14.01
C GLU A 30 19.85 -5.25 -12.54
N SER A 31 20.06 -6.21 -11.63
CA SER A 31 19.94 -5.99 -10.19
C SER A 31 20.93 -4.94 -9.66
N VAL A 32 22.18 -4.97 -10.15
CA VAL A 32 23.20 -3.98 -9.78
C VAL A 32 22.80 -2.59 -10.28
N ARG A 33 22.32 -2.46 -11.51
CA ARG A 33 21.83 -1.17 -12.07
C ARG A 33 20.62 -0.63 -11.31
N ASP A 34 19.74 -1.52 -10.84
CA ASP A 34 18.62 -1.09 -10.02
C ASP A 34 19.07 -0.54 -8.67
N ILE A 35 20.06 -1.18 -8.03
CA ILE A 35 20.68 -0.67 -6.79
C ILE A 35 21.35 0.70 -7.03
N GLU A 36 22.12 0.87 -8.12
CA GLU A 36 22.72 2.17 -8.46
C GLU A 36 21.67 3.26 -8.62
N ARG A 37 20.60 2.97 -9.36
CA ARG A 37 19.50 3.92 -9.56
C ARG A 37 18.87 4.30 -8.23
N ARG A 38 18.67 3.34 -7.32
CA ARG A 38 18.12 3.60 -6.00
C ARG A 38 19.04 4.43 -5.12
N ILE A 39 20.37 4.23 -5.21
CA ILE A 39 21.36 5.06 -4.53
C ILE A 39 21.33 6.49 -5.07
N GLN A 40 21.32 6.67 -6.40
CA GLN A 40 21.25 8.00 -7.03
C GLN A 40 19.96 8.74 -6.65
N ILE A 41 18.83 8.03 -6.63
CA ILE A 41 17.56 8.59 -6.17
C ILE A 41 17.69 9.01 -4.69
N ALA A 42 18.22 8.17 -3.83
CA ALA A 42 18.40 8.48 -2.41
C ALA A 42 19.33 9.68 -2.18
N GLU A 43 20.42 9.80 -2.95
CA GLU A 43 21.32 10.96 -2.92
C GLU A 43 20.62 12.25 -3.33
N THR A 44 19.81 12.21 -4.41
CA THR A 44 19.04 13.39 -4.86
C THR A 44 17.88 13.76 -3.93
N GLN A 45 17.38 12.81 -3.15
CA GLN A 45 16.28 13.00 -2.21
C GLN A 45 16.75 13.46 -0.82
N SER A 46 18.04 13.31 -0.50
CA SER A 46 18.58 13.68 0.83
C SER A 46 18.36 15.16 1.17
N ASP A 47 18.19 16.02 0.18
CA ASP A 47 17.96 17.46 0.34
C ASP A 47 16.48 17.87 0.27
N ARG A 48 15.54 16.90 0.11
CA ARG A 48 14.11 17.22 0.14
C ARG A 48 13.63 17.43 1.57
N GLU A 49 13.01 18.58 1.82
CA GLU A 49 12.23 18.79 3.05
C GLU A 49 11.04 17.82 3.03
N LEU A 50 11.02 16.89 3.98
CA LEU A 50 9.89 15.99 4.17
C LEU A 50 8.75 16.75 4.87
N PRO A 51 7.48 16.46 4.51
CA PRO A 51 6.35 17.00 5.27
C PRO A 51 6.48 16.64 6.74
N GLU A 52 6.29 17.61 7.64
CA GLU A 52 6.27 17.34 9.08
C GLU A 52 5.09 16.43 9.42
N VAL A 53 5.38 15.22 9.89
CA VAL A 53 4.38 14.34 10.49
C VAL A 53 4.52 14.45 12.00
N VAL A 54 3.45 14.89 12.65
CA VAL A 54 3.39 14.90 14.12
C VAL A 54 3.51 13.46 14.62
N GLN A 55 4.63 13.15 15.25
CA GLN A 55 4.84 11.84 15.84
C GLN A 55 3.84 11.63 16.98
N PRO A 56 2.96 10.62 16.91
CA PRO A 56 2.04 10.34 18.00
C PRO A 56 2.81 9.83 19.23
N ALA A 57 2.28 10.13 20.42
CA ALA A 57 2.88 9.70 21.69
C ALA A 57 2.83 8.16 21.90
N GLY A 58 2.15 7.44 21.02
CA GLY A 58 2.00 5.99 21.04
C GLY A 58 1.08 5.50 19.94
N ILE A 59 0.64 4.24 20.03
CA ILE A 59 -0.34 3.67 19.09
C ILE A 59 -1.72 4.28 19.39
N PRO A 60 -2.37 4.92 18.40
CA PRO A 60 -3.71 5.49 18.57
C PRO A 60 -4.71 4.45 19.09
N ALA A 61 -5.57 4.88 20.02
CA ALA A 61 -6.55 3.99 20.64
C ALA A 61 -7.72 3.65 19.69
N SER A 62 -8.18 4.63 18.90
CA SER A 62 -9.25 4.39 17.94
C SER A 62 -8.71 3.80 16.64
N PHE A 63 -9.55 3.01 15.97
CA PHE A 63 -9.19 2.46 14.67
C PHE A 63 -9.05 3.55 13.62
N GLU A 64 -9.92 4.55 13.67
CA GLU A 64 -9.90 5.66 12.72
C GLU A 64 -8.61 6.45 12.79
N GLU A 65 -8.18 6.83 14.00
CA GLU A 65 -6.91 7.54 14.19
C GLU A 65 -5.71 6.70 13.71
N TYR A 66 -5.71 5.41 14.05
CA TYR A 66 -4.66 4.50 13.61
C TYR A 66 -4.60 4.38 12.08
N ALA A 67 -5.75 4.16 11.43
CA ALA A 67 -5.79 4.00 9.97
C ALA A 67 -5.43 5.30 9.24
N ASN A 68 -5.91 6.46 9.73
CA ASN A 68 -5.54 7.76 9.18
C ASN A 68 -4.04 8.03 9.33
N LEU A 69 -3.45 7.72 10.48
CA LEU A 69 -2.00 7.83 10.70
C LEU A 69 -1.22 6.98 9.69
N MET A 70 -1.63 5.73 9.47
CA MET A 70 -0.97 4.86 8.49
C MET A 70 -1.09 5.41 7.06
N PHE A 71 -2.23 5.97 6.69
CA PHE A 71 -2.40 6.63 5.41
C PHE A 71 -1.58 7.91 5.27
N ASP A 72 -1.43 8.68 6.35
CA ASP A 72 -0.57 9.86 6.36
C ASP A 72 0.91 9.49 6.16
N LEU A 73 1.36 8.40 6.79
CA LEU A 73 2.70 7.86 6.56
C LEU A 73 2.89 7.35 5.12
N MET A 74 1.88 6.72 4.53
CA MET A 74 1.92 6.31 3.11
C MET A 74 2.00 7.53 2.20
N LEU A 75 1.22 8.57 2.47
CA LEU A 75 1.25 9.83 1.71
C LEU A 75 2.65 10.46 1.74
N VAL A 76 3.26 10.58 2.92
CA VAL A 76 4.63 11.09 3.09
C VAL A 76 5.63 10.22 2.34
N ALA A 77 5.50 8.90 2.41
CA ALA A 77 6.38 7.98 1.70
C ALA A 77 6.30 8.16 0.18
N TYR A 78 5.12 8.44 -0.37
CA TYR A 78 4.95 8.77 -1.79
C TYR A 78 5.53 10.13 -2.14
N GLN A 79 5.23 11.18 -1.36
CA GLN A 79 5.77 12.53 -1.57
C GLN A 79 7.30 12.55 -1.52
N ALA A 80 7.89 11.75 -0.64
CA ALA A 80 9.33 11.61 -0.49
C ALA A 80 9.96 10.65 -1.52
N ASP A 81 9.15 9.98 -2.38
CA ASP A 81 9.59 8.93 -3.32
C ASP A 81 10.37 7.78 -2.62
N LEU A 82 10.05 7.52 -1.33
CA LEU A 82 10.65 6.43 -0.58
C LEU A 82 10.17 5.06 -1.09
N THR A 83 8.96 5.02 -1.62
CA THR A 83 8.38 3.84 -2.26
C THR A 83 7.30 4.27 -3.25
N ARG A 84 7.08 3.43 -4.26
CA ARG A 84 6.00 3.59 -5.24
C ARG A 84 4.92 2.53 -5.09
N VAL A 85 5.12 1.57 -4.19
CA VAL A 85 4.17 0.49 -3.94
C VAL A 85 3.98 0.34 -2.43
N CYS A 86 2.75 0.48 -1.97
CA CYS A 86 2.35 0.22 -0.59
C CYS A 86 1.20 -0.77 -0.53
N THR A 87 1.18 -1.54 0.52
CA THR A 87 0.02 -2.37 0.88
C THR A 87 -0.38 -2.07 2.31
N PHE A 88 -1.68 -2.01 2.57
CA PHE A 88 -2.21 -1.78 3.90
C PHE A 88 -3.38 -2.73 4.19
N LEU A 89 -3.30 -3.45 5.26
CA LEU A 89 -4.33 -4.38 5.69
C LEU A 89 -5.18 -3.75 6.80
N PHE A 90 -6.42 -3.36 6.50
CA PHE A 90 -7.36 -2.81 7.48
C PHE A 90 -7.70 -3.79 8.60
N GLY A 91 -7.82 -5.06 8.27
CA GLY A 91 -8.04 -6.12 9.22
C GLY A 91 -7.64 -7.47 8.64
N ARG A 92 -7.00 -8.28 9.45
CA ARG A 92 -6.70 -9.67 9.09
C ARG A 92 -7.94 -10.55 9.32
N GLU A 93 -7.94 -11.75 8.75
CA GLU A 93 -8.90 -12.79 9.10
C GLU A 93 -8.89 -13.04 10.62
N LYS A 94 -10.04 -13.36 11.17
CA LYS A 94 -10.25 -13.48 12.63
C LYS A 94 -9.97 -12.18 13.40
N ASN A 95 -10.21 -11.04 12.77
CA ASN A 95 -10.10 -9.74 13.43
C ASN A 95 -11.11 -9.65 14.60
N VAL A 96 -10.59 -9.47 15.81
CA VAL A 96 -11.39 -9.32 17.03
C VAL A 96 -11.60 -7.84 17.42
N ARG A 97 -11.23 -6.91 16.56
CA ARG A 97 -11.44 -5.47 16.80
C ARG A 97 -12.93 -5.17 16.90
N THR A 98 -13.26 -4.27 17.79
CA THR A 98 -14.60 -3.67 17.94
C THR A 98 -14.56 -2.23 17.40
N TYR A 99 -15.73 -1.66 17.12
CA TYR A 99 -15.89 -0.32 16.57
C TYR A 99 -16.93 0.46 17.38
N PRO A 100 -16.64 0.79 18.65
CA PRO A 100 -17.58 1.49 19.52
C PRO A 100 -17.94 2.87 18.97
N GLU A 101 -17.04 3.51 18.24
CA GLU A 101 -17.21 4.81 17.60
C GLU A 101 -18.38 4.85 16.59
N ILE A 102 -18.74 3.71 16.01
CA ILE A 102 -19.89 3.57 15.09
C ILE A 102 -21.02 2.72 15.70
N GLY A 103 -20.97 2.49 17.00
CA GLY A 103 -21.99 1.74 17.73
C GLY A 103 -21.93 0.22 17.54
N VAL A 104 -20.77 -0.33 17.16
CA VAL A 104 -20.56 -1.78 17.03
C VAL A 104 -19.56 -2.24 18.09
N ALA A 105 -20.11 -2.75 19.21
CA ALA A 105 -19.31 -3.22 20.34
C ALA A 105 -18.82 -4.67 20.18
N GLU A 106 -19.43 -5.43 19.28
CA GLU A 106 -19.05 -6.81 19.04
C GLU A 106 -17.80 -6.90 18.14
N PRO A 107 -16.98 -7.94 18.34
CA PRO A 107 -15.79 -8.16 17.48
C PRO A 107 -16.17 -8.39 16.01
N HIS A 108 -15.38 -7.82 15.11
CA HIS A 108 -15.63 -7.86 13.66
C HIS A 108 -15.82 -9.28 13.11
N HIS A 109 -14.92 -10.20 13.45
CA HIS A 109 -15.01 -11.57 12.95
C HIS A 109 -16.32 -12.30 13.33
N PRO A 110 -16.79 -12.30 14.60
CA PRO A 110 -18.11 -12.81 14.93
C PRO A 110 -19.26 -12.11 14.19
N VAL A 111 -19.18 -10.79 13.96
CA VAL A 111 -20.18 -10.05 13.18
C VAL A 111 -20.18 -10.50 11.72
N SER A 112 -19.03 -10.79 11.13
CA SER A 112 -18.93 -11.27 9.74
C SER A 112 -19.61 -12.63 9.52
N HIS A 113 -19.74 -13.45 10.58
CA HIS A 113 -20.54 -14.68 10.59
C HIS A 113 -22.03 -14.39 10.90
N HIS A 114 -22.63 -13.50 10.16
CA HIS A 114 -23.93 -12.90 10.41
C HIS A 114 -25.13 -13.87 10.39
N ARG A 115 -24.96 -15.11 9.88
CA ARG A 115 -26.02 -16.16 9.83
C ARG A 115 -27.36 -15.65 9.26
N GLN A 116 -27.29 -14.70 8.32
CA GLN A 116 -28.43 -14.02 7.70
C GLN A 116 -29.34 -13.26 8.70
N ARG A 117 -28.83 -12.94 9.89
CA ARG A 117 -29.57 -12.14 10.87
C ARG A 117 -29.50 -10.66 10.48
N PRO A 118 -30.66 -9.97 10.32
CA PRO A 118 -30.69 -8.57 9.88
C PRO A 118 -29.84 -7.64 10.75
N GLU A 119 -29.86 -7.81 12.07
CA GLU A 119 -29.08 -7.01 13.02
C GLU A 119 -27.55 -7.15 12.82
N GLN A 120 -27.08 -8.34 12.47
CA GLN A 120 -25.66 -8.59 12.22
C GLN A 120 -25.25 -8.04 10.84
N LEU A 121 -26.11 -8.18 9.84
CA LEU A 121 -25.90 -7.58 8.52
C LEU A 121 -25.82 -6.05 8.60
N GLU A 122 -26.68 -5.42 9.40
CA GLU A 122 -26.62 -3.97 9.63
C GLU A 122 -25.29 -3.56 10.29
N LYS A 123 -24.81 -4.28 11.29
CA LYS A 123 -23.52 -4.02 11.94
C LYS A 123 -22.37 -4.20 10.95
N LEU A 124 -22.38 -5.25 10.14
CA LEU A 124 -21.37 -5.48 9.11
C LEU A 124 -21.37 -4.36 8.08
N ALA A 125 -22.56 -3.92 7.65
CA ALA A 125 -22.68 -2.79 6.73
C ALA A 125 -22.09 -1.50 7.33
N LYS A 126 -22.35 -1.22 8.62
CA LYS A 126 -21.74 -0.08 9.32
C LYS A 126 -20.21 -0.14 9.31
N ILE A 127 -19.63 -1.32 9.61
CA ILE A 127 -18.17 -1.51 9.59
C ILE A 127 -17.63 -1.26 8.19
N ASN A 128 -18.22 -1.86 7.15
CA ASN A 128 -17.77 -1.71 5.78
C ASN A 128 -17.87 -0.25 5.31
N THR A 129 -18.98 0.43 5.62
CA THR A 129 -19.15 1.86 5.32
C THR A 129 -18.08 2.71 6.01
N PHE A 130 -17.80 2.43 7.27
CA PHE A 130 -16.77 3.14 8.03
C PHE A 130 -15.37 2.97 7.43
N HIS A 131 -15.01 1.75 7.03
CA HIS A 131 -13.75 1.49 6.34
C HIS A 131 -13.68 2.25 5.01
N MET A 132 -14.76 2.26 4.24
CA MET A 132 -14.83 2.99 2.98
C MET A 132 -14.72 4.51 3.19
N GLN A 133 -15.28 5.06 4.25
CA GLN A 133 -15.15 6.49 4.60
C GLN A 133 -13.70 6.84 4.93
N ILE A 134 -12.98 5.98 5.67
CA ILE A 134 -11.56 6.19 5.96
C ILE A 134 -10.74 6.14 4.68
N PHE A 135 -11.00 5.17 3.80
CA PHE A 135 -10.33 5.08 2.50
C PHE A 135 -10.66 6.28 1.60
N GLY A 136 -11.91 6.75 1.58
CA GLY A 136 -12.33 7.93 0.84
C GLY A 136 -11.54 9.18 1.25
N ARG A 137 -11.36 9.42 2.56
CA ARG A 137 -10.52 10.51 3.05
C ARG A 137 -9.05 10.42 2.59
N PHE A 138 -8.53 9.22 2.48
CA PHE A 138 -7.18 9.02 1.93
C PHE A 138 -7.14 9.42 0.44
N LEU A 139 -8.15 9.05 -0.35
CA LEU A 139 -8.26 9.48 -1.74
C LEU A 139 -8.36 11.01 -1.86
N GLU A 140 -9.12 11.68 -0.99
CA GLU A 140 -9.19 13.13 -0.93
C GLU A 140 -7.82 13.77 -0.65
N LYS A 141 -7.05 13.20 0.28
CA LYS A 141 -5.67 13.64 0.57
C LYS A 141 -4.77 13.48 -0.66
N LEU A 142 -4.80 12.32 -1.32
CA LEU A 142 -4.03 12.10 -2.55
C LEU A 142 -4.45 13.07 -3.66
N GLY A 143 -5.75 13.32 -3.83
CA GLY A 143 -6.28 14.25 -4.82
C GLY A 143 -5.95 15.71 -4.55
N SER A 144 -5.72 16.08 -3.28
CA SER A 144 -5.31 17.44 -2.88
C SER A 144 -3.78 17.63 -2.82
N THR A 145 -3.01 16.59 -3.01
CA THR A 145 -1.54 16.62 -3.00
C THR A 145 -1.01 16.71 -4.42
N SER A 146 -0.32 17.80 -4.75
CA SER A 146 0.26 18.01 -6.08
C SER A 146 1.38 17.02 -6.39
N ASP A 147 1.41 16.50 -7.61
CA ASP A 147 2.48 15.67 -8.15
C ASP A 147 2.64 15.95 -9.65
N GLY A 148 3.73 16.61 -10.04
CA GLY A 148 3.93 17.08 -11.41
C GLY A 148 2.81 18.00 -11.89
N ASP A 149 2.22 17.68 -13.02
CA ASP A 149 1.13 18.45 -13.64
C ASP A 149 -0.27 18.08 -13.12
N GLY A 150 -0.35 17.20 -12.11
CA GLY A 150 -1.60 16.71 -11.53
C GLY A 150 -1.53 16.52 -10.03
N SER A 151 -2.31 15.56 -9.53
CA SER A 151 -2.30 15.15 -8.14
C SER A 151 -1.66 13.77 -7.97
N LEU A 152 -1.26 13.42 -6.75
CA LEU A 152 -0.83 12.06 -6.44
C LEU A 152 -1.89 11.01 -6.78
N LEU A 153 -3.19 11.37 -6.71
CA LEU A 153 -4.27 10.49 -7.11
C LEU A 153 -4.27 10.23 -8.61
N ASP A 154 -4.04 11.27 -9.43
CA ASP A 154 -3.97 11.13 -10.89
C ASP A 154 -2.82 10.22 -11.33
N GLN A 155 -1.70 10.26 -10.60
CA GLN A 155 -0.49 9.48 -10.87
C GLN A 155 -0.48 8.11 -10.17
N SER A 156 -1.55 7.74 -9.50
CA SER A 156 -1.63 6.51 -8.71
C SER A 156 -2.68 5.55 -9.25
N ALA A 157 -2.49 4.26 -8.97
CA ALA A 157 -3.50 3.21 -9.12
C ALA A 157 -3.72 2.54 -7.77
N LEU A 158 -4.91 2.69 -7.22
CA LEU A 158 -5.27 2.13 -5.91
C LEU A 158 -6.32 1.04 -6.07
N ILE A 159 -6.11 -0.06 -5.39
CA ILE A 159 -7.08 -1.15 -5.27
C ILE A 159 -7.48 -1.25 -3.80
N TYR A 160 -8.78 -1.15 -3.53
CA TYR A 160 -9.35 -1.44 -2.22
C TYR A 160 -10.36 -2.58 -2.37
N GLY A 161 -10.36 -3.54 -1.44
CA GLY A 161 -11.30 -4.64 -1.51
C GLY A 161 -11.22 -5.59 -0.32
N ALA A 162 -12.00 -6.65 -0.38
CA ALA A 162 -12.00 -7.73 0.60
C ALA A 162 -11.72 -9.07 -0.08
N GLY A 163 -11.17 -10.02 0.67
CA GLY A 163 -10.88 -11.38 0.19
C GLY A 163 -12.10 -12.31 0.16
N MET A 164 -13.28 -11.82 0.54
CA MET A 164 -14.53 -12.59 0.55
C MET A 164 -15.68 -11.73 0.06
N GLY A 165 -16.46 -12.23 -0.90
CA GLY A 165 -17.74 -11.64 -1.32
C GLY A 165 -18.85 -11.95 -0.35
N HIS A 166 -18.83 -13.14 0.25
CA HIS A 166 -19.79 -13.55 1.28
C HIS A 166 -19.09 -14.09 2.52
N SER A 167 -18.92 -13.24 3.53
CA SER A 167 -18.11 -13.51 4.71
C SER A 167 -18.63 -14.70 5.57
N ASN A 168 -19.94 -14.86 5.69
CA ASN A 168 -20.52 -15.96 6.50
C ASN A 168 -20.26 -17.34 5.88
N ALA A 169 -20.20 -17.44 4.57
CA ALA A 169 -19.91 -18.67 3.83
C ALA A 169 -18.42 -18.87 3.53
N HIS A 170 -17.59 -17.87 3.81
CA HIS A 170 -16.19 -17.80 3.37
C HIS A 170 -16.04 -17.93 1.85
N ASP A 171 -16.99 -17.36 1.11
CA ASP A 171 -17.02 -17.44 -0.34
C ASP A 171 -16.09 -16.37 -0.93
N PRO A 172 -15.06 -16.76 -1.71
CA PRO A 172 -14.15 -15.81 -2.35
C PRO A 172 -14.63 -15.31 -3.71
N LEU A 173 -15.86 -15.63 -4.11
CA LEU A 173 -16.44 -15.15 -5.37
C LEU A 173 -17.07 -13.76 -5.20
N ASP A 174 -17.26 -13.07 -6.31
CA ASP A 174 -17.91 -11.75 -6.37
C ASP A 174 -17.30 -10.76 -5.36
N LEU A 175 -15.97 -10.63 -5.37
CA LEU A 175 -15.25 -9.78 -4.45
C LEU A 175 -15.62 -8.31 -4.63
N PRO A 176 -15.94 -7.58 -3.54
CA PRO A 176 -16.13 -6.14 -3.60
C PRO A 176 -14.77 -5.47 -3.81
N ILE A 177 -14.53 -4.94 -5.01
CA ILE A 177 -13.29 -4.28 -5.39
C ILE A 177 -13.60 -2.87 -5.88
N VAL A 178 -12.83 -1.90 -5.39
CA VAL A 178 -12.83 -0.51 -5.85
C VAL A 178 -11.47 -0.21 -6.46
N LEU A 179 -11.47 0.37 -7.66
CA LEU A 179 -10.30 0.95 -8.30
C LEU A 179 -10.43 2.46 -8.23
N ALA A 180 -9.35 3.14 -7.87
CA ALA A 180 -9.28 4.59 -7.79
C ALA A 180 -7.93 5.09 -8.32
N GLY A 181 -7.92 6.33 -8.82
CA GLY A 181 -6.74 6.97 -9.37
C GLY A 181 -6.67 6.94 -10.89
N GLY A 182 -5.77 7.75 -11.46
CA GLY A 182 -5.58 7.88 -12.91
C GLY A 182 -4.70 6.79 -13.51
N GLY A 183 -3.81 6.21 -12.72
CA GLY A 183 -2.88 5.15 -13.14
C GLY A 183 -1.61 5.67 -13.84
N GLY A 184 -1.40 7.00 -13.85
CA GLY A 184 -0.24 7.64 -14.46
C GLY A 184 -0.41 7.95 -15.92
#